data_a193ee72ef8342b37840e21c9459b806
#
_entry.id   a193ee72ef8342b37840e21c9459b806
#
_cell.length_a   1.000
_cell.length_b   1.000
_cell.length_c   1.000
_cell.angle_alpha   90.00
_cell.angle_beta   90.00
_cell.angle_gamma   90.00
#
_symmetry.space_group_name_H-M   'P 1'
#
loop_
_entity.id
_entity.type
_entity.pdbx_description
1 polymer ?
#
loop_
_entity_poly.entity_id
_entity_poly.type
_entity_poly.pdbx_seq_one_letter_code
_entity_poly.pdbx_strand_id
1 'polypeptide(L)'
;MKAVVIGEASGASREAIMAVYPRHKVVVDTFVARGVVVGIGPFADGGNMAIFTTRAKAKAFAKKDPFILEGLVKSFVIKEWGDALLPE
;
A
#
# COMPACT_ATOMS: atom_id res chain seq x y z
N MET A 1 -10.07 14.21 -1.74
CA MET A 1 -8.93 13.97 -2.63
C MET A 1 -8.30 12.62 -2.29
N LYS A 2 -8.02 11.82 -3.30
CA LYS A 2 -7.36 10.54 -3.11
C LYS A 2 -5.94 10.72 -2.60
N ALA A 3 -5.36 9.67 -2.06
CA ALA A 3 -3.98 9.67 -1.63
C ALA A 3 -3.28 8.40 -2.11
N VAL A 4 -2.01 8.54 -2.45
CA VAL A 4 -1.18 7.45 -2.96
C VAL A 4 -0.07 7.15 -1.97
N VAL A 5 0.11 5.87 -1.65
CA VAL A 5 1.27 5.39 -0.91
C VAL A 5 2.23 4.78 -1.92
N ILE A 6 3.43 5.31 -2.00
CA ILE A 6 4.46 4.80 -2.91
C ILE A 6 5.58 4.23 -2.05
N GLY A 7 5.85 2.94 -2.17
CA GLY A 7 6.86 2.24 -1.39
C GLY A 7 8.06 1.86 -2.24
N GLU A 8 9.25 1.99 -1.63
CA GLU A 8 10.50 1.61 -2.25
C GLU A 8 10.87 0.19 -1.83
N ALA A 9 11.34 -0.63 -2.78
CA ALA A 9 11.77 -1.99 -2.51
C ALA A 9 12.95 -2.02 -1.54
N SER A 10 12.91 -2.94 -0.57
CA SER A 10 13.99 -3.11 0.42
C SER A 10 15.13 -4.00 -0.08
N GLY A 11 14.92 -4.71 -1.19
CA GLY A 11 15.83 -5.75 -1.63
C GLY A 11 15.59 -7.10 -0.94
N ALA A 12 14.53 -7.22 -0.15
CA ALA A 12 14.18 -8.49 0.48
C ALA A 12 13.94 -9.58 -0.57
N SER A 13 14.29 -10.82 -0.21
CA SER A 13 14.08 -11.96 -1.10
C SER A 13 12.59 -12.22 -1.30
N ARG A 14 12.25 -12.86 -2.41
CA ARG A 14 10.88 -13.31 -2.66
C ARG A 14 10.38 -14.19 -1.50
N GLU A 15 11.24 -15.07 -0.99
CA GLU A 15 10.91 -15.96 0.13
C GLU A 15 10.52 -15.18 1.38
N ALA A 16 11.29 -14.15 1.73
CA ALA A 16 10.99 -13.29 2.87
C ALA A 16 9.66 -12.55 2.67
N ILE A 17 9.40 -12.03 1.47
CA ILE A 17 8.17 -11.35 1.12
C ILE A 17 6.98 -12.30 1.24
N MET A 18 7.09 -13.50 0.68
CA MET A 18 6.00 -14.48 0.70
C MET A 18 5.69 -15.00 2.09
N ALA A 19 6.68 -15.01 3.00
CA ALA A 19 6.46 -15.39 4.39
C ALA A 19 5.53 -14.40 5.13
N VAL A 20 5.56 -13.13 4.74
CA VAL A 20 4.74 -12.06 5.36
C VAL A 20 3.44 -11.82 4.59
N TYR A 21 3.40 -12.21 3.33
CA TYR A 21 2.28 -11.92 2.43
C TYR A 21 0.89 -12.28 3.01
N PRO A 22 0.67 -13.44 3.64
CA PRO A 22 -0.66 -13.76 4.18
C PRO A 22 -1.16 -12.73 5.19
N ARG A 23 -0.28 -12.19 6.04
CA ARG A 23 -0.66 -11.16 7.02
C ARG A 23 -0.91 -9.81 6.36
N HIS A 24 -0.11 -9.47 5.34
CA HIS A 24 -0.33 -8.29 4.51
C HIS A 24 -1.70 -8.38 3.81
N LYS A 25 -2.03 -9.53 3.23
CA LYS A 25 -3.30 -9.73 2.53
C LYS A 25 -4.50 -9.54 3.45
N VAL A 26 -4.43 -9.99 4.69
CA VAL A 26 -5.51 -9.78 5.67
C VAL A 26 -5.79 -8.29 5.87
N VAL A 27 -4.75 -7.48 6.01
CA VAL A 27 -4.90 -6.04 6.17
C VAL A 27 -5.47 -5.41 4.89
N VAL A 28 -4.95 -5.79 3.74
CA VAL A 28 -5.45 -5.30 2.44
C VAL A 28 -6.93 -5.62 2.30
N ASP A 29 -7.32 -6.87 2.52
CA ASP A 29 -8.71 -7.31 2.38
C ASP A 29 -9.65 -6.54 3.32
N THR A 30 -9.21 -6.22 4.53
CA THR A 30 -9.97 -5.41 5.47
C THR A 30 -10.27 -4.02 4.91
N PHE A 31 -9.27 -3.37 4.34
CA PHE A 31 -9.44 -2.04 3.75
C PHE A 31 -10.25 -2.09 2.46
N VAL A 32 -10.06 -3.12 1.64
CA VAL A 32 -10.88 -3.33 0.44
C VAL A 32 -12.35 -3.50 0.81
N ALA A 33 -12.64 -4.29 1.83
CA ALA A 33 -14.01 -4.51 2.28
C ALA A 33 -14.70 -3.22 2.76
N ARG A 34 -13.92 -2.25 3.24
CA ARG A 34 -14.43 -0.92 3.65
C ARG A 34 -14.63 0.02 2.47
N GLY A 35 -14.24 -0.37 1.26
CA GLY A 35 -14.40 0.45 0.07
C GLY A 35 -13.42 1.63 -0.04
N VAL A 36 -12.29 1.58 0.67
CA VAL A 36 -11.35 2.70 0.72
C VAL A 36 -10.09 2.50 -0.10
N VAL A 37 -9.94 1.35 -0.77
CA VAL A 37 -8.81 1.05 -1.65
C VAL A 37 -9.25 1.16 -3.10
N VAL A 38 -8.58 2.00 -3.88
CA VAL A 38 -8.84 2.15 -5.31
C VAL A 38 -7.99 1.16 -6.11
N GLY A 39 -6.76 0.95 -5.69
CA GLY A 39 -5.86 0.00 -6.31
C GLY A 39 -4.65 -0.23 -5.43
N ILE A 40 -4.00 -1.39 -5.58
CA ILE A 40 -2.81 -1.75 -4.83
C ILE A 40 -2.03 -2.81 -5.60
N GLY A 41 -0.72 -2.70 -5.64
CA GLY A 41 0.10 -3.71 -6.26
C GLY A 41 1.57 -3.31 -6.39
N PRO A 42 2.42 -4.26 -6.78
CA PRO A 42 3.83 -4.00 -7.02
C PRO A 42 4.05 -3.33 -8.36
N PHE A 43 5.12 -2.54 -8.46
CA PHE A 43 5.63 -2.09 -9.75
C PHE A 43 6.41 -3.22 -10.42
N ALA A 44 6.41 -3.24 -11.75
CA ALA A 44 7.11 -4.28 -12.51
C ALA A 44 8.62 -4.30 -12.26
N ASP A 45 9.20 -3.14 -11.95
CA ASP A 45 10.64 -2.97 -11.74
C ASP A 45 11.02 -2.82 -10.25
N GLY A 46 10.12 -3.15 -9.34
CA GLY A 46 10.37 -3.08 -7.90
C GLY A 46 9.68 -1.91 -7.23
N GLY A 47 9.41 -2.08 -5.93
CA GLY A 47 8.58 -1.15 -5.20
C GLY A 47 7.10 -1.43 -5.42
N ASN A 48 6.24 -0.61 -4.82
CA ASN A 48 4.81 -0.82 -4.87
C ASN A 48 4.05 0.50 -4.75
N MET A 49 2.75 0.44 -5.04
CA MET A 49 1.87 1.57 -4.90
C MET A 49 0.50 1.12 -4.44
N ALA A 50 -0.13 1.95 -3.61
CA ALA A 50 -1.52 1.76 -3.23
C ALA A 50 -2.24 3.10 -3.31
N ILE A 51 -3.48 3.08 -3.77
CA ILE A 51 -4.31 4.28 -3.90
C ILE A 51 -5.50 4.14 -2.97
N PHE A 52 -5.69 5.14 -2.13
CA PHE A 52 -6.78 5.19 -1.15
C PHE A 52 -7.71 6.37 -1.42
N THR A 53 -8.94 6.25 -0.93
CA THR A 53 -9.95 7.31 -1.13
C THR A 53 -9.61 8.61 -0.43
N THR A 54 -8.84 8.55 0.67
CA THR A 54 -8.38 9.73 1.42
C THR A 54 -7.00 9.51 2.00
N ARG A 55 -6.33 10.62 2.35
CA ARG A 55 -5.05 10.57 3.05
C ARG A 55 -5.13 9.89 4.41
N ALA A 56 -6.24 10.11 5.14
CA ALA A 56 -6.44 9.48 6.45
C ALA A 56 -6.45 7.96 6.33
N LYS A 57 -7.07 7.42 5.30
CA LYS A 57 -7.11 5.97 5.06
C LYS A 57 -5.75 5.43 4.62
N ALA A 58 -5.02 6.18 3.81
CA ALA A 58 -3.65 5.82 3.43
C ALA A 58 -2.75 5.73 4.67
N LYS A 59 -2.82 6.71 5.56
CA LYS A 59 -2.06 6.70 6.82
C LYS A 59 -2.45 5.54 7.72
N ALA A 60 -3.74 5.25 7.83
CA ALA A 60 -4.23 4.14 8.65
C ALA A 60 -3.71 2.80 8.12
N PHE A 61 -3.69 2.63 6.81
CA PHE A 61 -3.13 1.43 6.18
C PHE A 61 -1.63 1.29 6.48
N ALA A 62 -0.86 2.37 6.29
CA ALA A 62 0.58 2.34 6.50
C ALA A 62 0.97 1.97 7.93
N LYS A 63 0.12 2.27 8.91
CA LYS A 63 0.34 1.91 10.32
C LYS A 63 0.06 0.44 10.62
N LYS A 64 -0.58 -0.28 9.71
CA LYS A 64 -1.03 -1.67 9.93
C LYS A 64 -0.40 -2.66 8.97
N ASP A 65 0.15 -2.21 7.84
CA ASP A 65 0.68 -3.11 6.82
C ASP A 65 1.97 -3.79 7.30
N PRO A 66 1.98 -5.14 7.45
CA PRO A 66 3.17 -5.87 7.87
C PRO A 66 4.36 -5.67 6.94
N PHE A 67 4.14 -5.45 5.64
CA PHE A 67 5.25 -5.17 4.72
C PHE A 67 6.01 -3.90 5.13
N ILE A 68 5.27 -2.88 5.56
CA ILE A 68 5.86 -1.62 6.04
C ILE A 68 6.47 -1.82 7.42
N LEU A 69 5.70 -2.39 8.35
CA LEU A 69 6.10 -2.52 9.75
C LEU A 69 7.33 -3.42 9.94
N GLU A 70 7.52 -4.40 9.07
CA GLU A 70 8.62 -5.37 9.18
C GLU A 70 9.75 -5.08 8.20
N GLY A 71 9.77 -3.90 7.59
CA GLY A 71 10.89 -3.44 6.78
C GLY A 71 11.03 -4.05 5.39
N LEU A 72 9.98 -4.70 4.88
CA LEU A 72 9.98 -5.22 3.50
C LEU A 72 9.75 -4.11 2.49
N VAL A 73 9.25 -2.97 2.93
CA VAL A 73 9.25 -1.71 2.20
C VAL A 73 10.33 -0.83 2.86
N LYS A 74 11.35 -0.46 2.11
CA LYS A 74 12.51 0.28 2.63
C LYS A 74 12.11 1.65 3.16
N SER A 75 11.29 2.34 2.40
CA SER A 75 10.74 3.64 2.74
C SER A 75 9.45 3.85 1.95
N PHE A 76 8.62 4.77 2.41
CA PHE A 76 7.41 5.11 1.66
C PHE A 76 7.09 6.58 1.82
N VAL A 77 6.31 7.09 0.85
CA VAL A 77 5.75 8.44 0.90
C VAL A 77 4.25 8.35 0.70
N ILE A 78 3.51 9.28 1.29
CA ILE A 78 2.08 9.45 1.07
C ILE A 78 1.89 10.79 0.40
N LYS A 79 1.24 10.77 -0.77
CA LYS A 79 0.97 12.00 -1.55
C LYS A 79 -0.51 12.11 -1.81
N GLU A 80 -1.07 13.29 -1.63
CA GLU A 80 -2.42 13.55 -2.10
C GLU A 80 -2.42 13.67 -3.61
N TRP A 81 -3.46 13.11 -4.24
CA TRP A 81 -3.52 13.00 -5.69
C TRP A 81 -4.86 13.51 -6.21
N GLY A 82 -4.79 14.60 -6.98
CA GLY A 82 -5.97 15.21 -7.60
C GLY A 82 -6.31 14.52 -8.91
N ASP A 83 -6.78 13.28 -8.83
CA ASP A 83 -7.19 12.52 -10.00
C ASP A 83 -8.36 13.19 -10.71
N ALA A 84 -8.34 13.20 -12.04
CA ALA A 84 -9.35 13.90 -12.86
C ALA A 84 -10.44 12.97 -13.41
N LEU A 85 -10.23 11.66 -13.39
CA LEU A 85 -11.10 10.71 -14.10
C LEU A 85 -11.89 9.78 -13.21
N LEU A 86 -11.32 9.40 -12.06
CA LEU A 86 -11.97 8.45 -11.16
C LEU A 86 -12.98 9.17 -10.26
N PRO A 87 -14.08 8.50 -9.88
CA PRO A 87 -15.03 9.10 -8.95
C PRO A 87 -14.39 9.34 -7.57
N GLU A 88 -14.89 10.37 -6.90
CA GLU A 88 -14.52 10.60 -5.51
C GLU A 88 -15.09 9.48 -4.63
#